data_75295a9efdbbc503d732eab1e6500b4c
#
_entry.id   75295a9efdbbc503d732eab1e6500b4c
#
_cell.length_a   1.000
_cell.length_b   1.000
_cell.length_c   1.000
_cell.angle_alpha   90.00
_cell.angle_beta   90.00
_cell.angle_gamma   90.00
#
_symmetry.space_group_name_H-M   'P 1'
#
loop_
_entity.id
_entity.type
_entity.pdbx_description
1 polymer ?
#
loop_
_entity_poly.entity_id
_entity_poly.type
_entity_poly.pdbx_seq_one_letter_code
_entity_poly.pdbx_strand_id
1 'polypeptide(L)'
;MIDDEHEMVSAGFANTTPWHAPRDIPDEELGSFIEAMASRLRAPERAVFNIHVPPFATGLDTAPLLDDNFKPLVAGGEIATGPVGSKAVRAAIERYQPLVSLHGHVHESRGVAKLGRTTCINPGSEYGDGNLRAALVHIKGGKLVSYQLITG
;
A
#
# COMPACT_ATOMS: atom_id res chain seq x y z
N MET A 1 9.45 16.41 -4.04
CA MET A 1 10.88 16.02 -4.26
C MET A 1 11.39 15.40 -2.98
N ILE A 2 12.06 14.25 -3.08
CA ILE A 2 12.84 13.65 -1.99
C ILE A 2 14.28 14.17 -2.08
N ASP A 3 14.83 14.16 -3.29
CA ASP A 3 16.14 14.70 -3.66
C ASP A 3 16.10 15.17 -5.12
N ASP A 4 17.25 15.47 -5.72
CA ASP A 4 17.35 15.98 -7.09
C ASP A 4 16.91 14.96 -8.16
N GLU A 5 16.88 13.67 -7.83
CA GLU A 5 16.58 12.58 -8.77
C GLU A 5 15.23 11.90 -8.51
N HIS A 6 14.67 12.02 -7.28
CA HIS A 6 13.50 11.27 -6.87
C HIS A 6 12.36 12.17 -6.43
N GLU A 7 11.18 11.90 -6.95
CA GLU A 7 9.92 12.55 -6.56
C GLU A 7 9.08 11.59 -5.71
N MET A 8 8.13 12.13 -4.94
CA MET A 8 7.20 11.32 -4.15
C MET A 8 5.77 11.75 -4.41
N VAL A 9 4.91 10.77 -4.62
CA VAL A 9 3.45 10.89 -4.50
C VAL A 9 3.06 10.32 -3.15
N SER A 10 2.25 11.05 -2.37
CA SER A 10 1.87 10.62 -1.03
C SER A 10 0.37 10.80 -0.80
N ALA A 11 -0.32 9.73 -0.36
CA ALA A 11 -1.73 9.72 -0.04
C ALA A 11 -1.99 8.95 1.26
N GLY A 12 -2.51 9.65 2.27
CA GLY A 12 -2.85 9.08 3.58
C GLY A 12 -4.28 8.56 3.68
N PHE A 13 -4.99 8.43 2.56
CA PHE A 13 -6.34 7.88 2.47
C PHE A 13 -6.33 6.39 2.21
N ALA A 14 -7.45 5.73 2.50
CA ALA A 14 -7.75 4.35 2.14
C ALA A 14 -9.08 4.27 1.39
N ASN A 15 -9.30 3.18 0.66
CA ASN A 15 -10.63 2.84 0.17
C ASN A 15 -11.56 2.52 1.34
N THR A 16 -12.87 2.65 1.12
CA THR A 16 -13.89 2.49 2.17
C THR A 16 -13.74 1.14 2.88
N THR A 17 -13.59 1.21 4.20
CA THR A 17 -13.62 0.04 5.10
C THR A 17 -15.05 -0.21 5.62
N PRO A 18 -15.37 -1.41 6.09
CA PRO A 18 -16.70 -1.69 6.67
C PRO A 18 -17.08 -0.76 7.82
N TRP A 19 -16.11 -0.29 8.60
CA TRP A 19 -16.34 0.61 9.77
C TRP A 19 -16.24 2.10 9.45
N HIS A 20 -16.09 2.48 8.17
CA HIS A 20 -16.02 3.87 7.72
C HIS A 20 -15.04 4.73 8.53
N ALA A 21 -13.76 4.37 8.47
CA ALA A 21 -12.70 5.12 9.17
C ALA A 21 -12.61 6.59 8.68
N PRO A 22 -12.12 7.54 9.50
CA PRO A 22 -12.11 8.97 9.15
C PRO A 22 -11.32 9.34 7.88
N ARG A 23 -10.47 8.45 7.38
CA ARG A 23 -9.67 8.65 6.16
C ARG A 23 -10.11 7.76 5.00
N ASP A 24 -11.26 7.11 5.14
CA ASP A 24 -11.84 6.33 4.06
C ASP A 24 -12.49 7.25 3.04
N ILE A 25 -12.20 7.00 1.78
CA ILE A 25 -12.84 7.66 0.64
C ILE A 25 -13.21 6.61 -0.41
N PRO A 26 -14.16 6.90 -1.31
CA PRO A 26 -14.44 6.03 -2.44
C PRO A 26 -13.18 5.72 -3.24
N ASP A 27 -13.01 4.48 -3.69
CA ASP A 27 -11.81 4.05 -4.40
C ASP A 27 -11.56 4.86 -5.69
N GLU A 28 -12.63 5.29 -6.38
CA GLU A 28 -12.56 6.17 -7.54
C GLU A 28 -12.02 7.57 -7.20
N GLU A 29 -12.42 8.11 -6.03
CA GLU A 29 -11.93 9.39 -5.54
C GLU A 29 -10.44 9.29 -5.17
N LEU A 30 -10.04 8.21 -4.51
CA LEU A 30 -8.64 7.91 -4.22
C LEU A 30 -7.82 7.84 -5.51
N GLY A 31 -8.34 7.18 -6.55
CA GLY A 31 -7.73 7.11 -7.87
C GLY A 31 -7.53 8.49 -8.49
N SER A 32 -8.55 9.33 -8.46
CA SER A 32 -8.50 10.71 -8.96
C SER A 32 -7.48 11.56 -8.21
N PHE A 33 -7.41 11.39 -6.88
CA PHE A 33 -6.45 12.07 -6.02
C PHE A 33 -4.99 11.68 -6.36
N ILE A 34 -4.74 10.39 -6.55
CA ILE A 34 -3.41 9.88 -6.93
C ILE A 34 -3.04 10.36 -8.33
N GLU A 35 -3.97 10.30 -9.30
CA GLU A 35 -3.77 10.74 -10.68
C GLU A 35 -3.40 12.22 -10.75
N ALA A 36 -4.08 13.08 -9.97
CA ALA A 36 -3.80 14.51 -9.91
C ALA A 36 -2.36 14.85 -9.49
N MET A 37 -1.73 13.98 -8.70
CA MET A 37 -0.33 14.12 -8.30
C MET A 37 0.62 13.40 -9.27
N ALA A 38 0.30 12.15 -9.62
CA ALA A 38 1.18 11.31 -10.42
C ALA A 38 1.37 11.81 -11.85
N SER A 39 0.34 12.45 -12.43
CA SER A 39 0.44 13.08 -13.76
C SER A 39 1.43 14.25 -13.84
N ARG A 40 1.88 14.78 -12.70
CA ARG A 40 2.85 15.87 -12.62
C ARG A 40 4.29 15.40 -12.45
N LEU A 41 4.51 14.10 -12.27
CA LEU A 41 5.84 13.54 -12.13
C LEU A 41 6.64 13.72 -13.43
N ARG A 42 7.89 14.16 -13.30
CA ARG A 42 8.82 14.32 -14.42
C ARG A 42 9.41 12.98 -14.86
N ALA A 43 9.65 12.08 -13.90
CA ALA A 43 10.20 10.75 -14.11
C ALA A 43 9.47 9.73 -13.22
N PRO A 44 8.25 9.29 -13.60
CA PRO A 44 7.46 8.35 -12.79
C PRO A 44 8.23 7.08 -12.42
N GLU A 45 9.08 6.60 -13.31
CA GLU A 45 9.90 5.41 -13.11
C GLU A 45 10.99 5.56 -12.02
N ARG A 46 11.25 6.78 -11.56
CA ARG A 46 12.15 7.10 -10.44
C ARG A 46 11.39 7.55 -9.19
N ALA A 47 10.06 7.65 -9.28
CA ALA A 47 9.25 8.12 -8.18
C ALA A 47 9.07 7.07 -7.09
N VAL A 48 8.80 7.56 -5.88
CA VAL A 48 8.33 6.78 -4.74
C VAL A 48 6.85 7.05 -4.55
N PHE A 49 6.03 6.01 -4.54
CA PHE A 49 4.65 6.11 -4.09
C PHE A 49 4.59 5.77 -2.60
N ASN A 50 4.09 6.70 -1.79
CA ASN A 50 3.84 6.51 -0.36
C ASN A 50 2.34 6.61 -0.13
N ILE A 51 1.64 5.52 -0.35
CA ILE A 51 0.18 5.45 -0.35
C ILE A 51 -0.27 4.51 0.75
N HIS A 52 -1.10 5.00 1.68
CA HIS A 52 -1.45 4.27 2.89
C HIS A 52 -2.02 2.88 2.61
N VAL A 53 -3.04 2.77 1.74
CA VAL A 53 -3.65 1.48 1.41
C VAL A 53 -2.82 0.72 0.37
N PRO A 54 -2.63 -0.61 0.51
CA PRO A 54 -1.92 -1.42 -0.47
C PRO A 54 -2.74 -1.67 -1.74
N PRO A 55 -2.06 -2.01 -2.85
CA PRO A 55 -2.72 -2.38 -4.10
C PRO A 55 -3.48 -3.70 -3.97
N PHE A 56 -4.69 -3.75 -4.56
CA PHE A 56 -5.59 -4.89 -4.53
C PHE A 56 -4.95 -6.17 -5.08
N ALA A 57 -5.20 -7.31 -4.39
CA ALA A 57 -4.80 -8.66 -4.79
C ALA A 57 -3.29 -8.83 -5.06
N THR A 58 -2.47 -8.29 -4.16
CA THR A 58 -1.00 -8.42 -4.20
C THR A 58 -0.45 -9.28 -3.07
N GLY A 59 -1.30 -9.74 -2.14
CA GLY A 59 -0.88 -10.40 -0.90
C GLY A 59 -0.43 -9.42 0.18
N LEU A 60 -0.26 -8.12 -0.14
CA LEU A 60 0.00 -7.06 0.83
C LEU A 60 -1.30 -6.51 1.45
N ASP A 61 -2.43 -7.06 1.03
CA ASP A 61 -3.78 -6.61 1.33
C ASP A 61 -4.72 -7.74 1.75
N THR A 62 -4.17 -8.85 2.20
CA THR A 62 -4.96 -10.00 2.66
C THR A 62 -5.38 -9.79 4.11
N ALA A 63 -6.69 -9.74 4.36
CA ALA A 63 -7.26 -9.61 5.69
C ALA A 63 -8.46 -10.54 5.90
N PRO A 64 -8.88 -10.78 7.16
CA PRO A 64 -10.14 -11.45 7.43
C PRO A 64 -11.32 -10.77 6.76
N LEU A 65 -12.14 -11.53 6.05
CA LEU A 65 -13.40 -11.05 5.53
C LEU A 65 -14.43 -10.98 6.66
N LEU A 66 -15.23 -9.92 6.68
CA LEU A 66 -16.19 -9.65 7.75
C LEU A 66 -17.62 -9.76 7.25
N ASP A 67 -18.53 -10.15 8.13
CA ASP A 67 -19.98 -10.04 7.92
C ASP A 67 -20.47 -8.60 8.24
N ASP A 68 -21.78 -8.38 8.08
CA ASP A 68 -22.43 -7.09 8.35
C ASP A 68 -22.35 -6.65 9.84
N ASN A 69 -21.96 -7.54 10.74
CA ASN A 69 -21.76 -7.28 12.17
C ASN A 69 -20.28 -7.17 12.55
N PHE A 70 -19.40 -7.02 11.55
CA PHE A 70 -17.94 -6.96 11.70
C PHE A 70 -17.31 -8.22 12.33
N LYS A 71 -17.95 -9.38 12.21
CA LYS A 71 -17.41 -10.63 12.65
C LYS A 71 -16.71 -11.34 11.50
N PRO A 72 -15.55 -12.00 11.77
CA PRO A 72 -14.88 -12.77 10.75
C PRO A 72 -15.78 -13.87 10.16
N LEU A 73 -15.85 -13.93 8.84
CA LEU A 73 -16.50 -15.01 8.13
C LEU A 73 -15.71 -16.30 8.32
N VAL A 74 -16.44 -17.42 8.54
CA VAL A 74 -15.83 -18.74 8.69
C VAL A 74 -16.28 -19.63 7.53
N ALA A 75 -15.32 -20.22 6.82
CA ALA A 75 -15.56 -21.18 5.75
C ALA A 75 -14.72 -22.43 6.00
N GLY A 76 -15.37 -23.61 6.03
CA GLY A 76 -14.67 -24.88 6.27
C GLY A 76 -14.02 -25.00 7.66
N GLY A 77 -14.45 -24.21 8.65
CA GLY A 77 -13.88 -24.20 10.01
C GLY A 77 -12.70 -23.23 10.20
N GLU A 78 -12.31 -22.51 9.14
CA GLU A 78 -11.24 -21.49 9.17
C GLU A 78 -11.79 -20.11 8.86
N ILE A 79 -11.09 -19.06 9.34
CA ILE A 79 -11.42 -17.67 9.01
C ILE A 79 -11.16 -17.44 7.53
N ALA A 80 -12.19 -17.02 6.80
CA ALA A 80 -12.06 -16.66 5.41
C ALA A 80 -11.25 -15.35 5.29
N THR A 81 -10.23 -15.35 4.45
CA THR A 81 -9.42 -14.17 4.14
C THR A 81 -9.50 -13.81 2.67
N GLY A 82 -9.27 -12.56 2.36
CA GLY A 82 -9.30 -12.09 0.97
C GLY A 82 -8.64 -10.73 0.81
N PRO A 83 -8.49 -10.27 -0.46
CA PRO A 83 -7.90 -8.99 -0.76
C PRO A 83 -8.88 -7.85 -0.41
N VAL A 84 -8.39 -6.88 0.38
CA VAL A 84 -9.14 -5.70 0.81
C VAL A 84 -8.51 -4.38 0.34
N GLY A 85 -7.43 -4.45 -0.41
CA GLY A 85 -6.70 -3.28 -0.91
C GLY A 85 -7.46 -2.50 -1.99
N SER A 86 -6.83 -1.43 -2.47
CA SER A 86 -7.39 -0.51 -3.46
C SER A 86 -7.10 -0.94 -4.89
N LYS A 87 -8.15 -1.04 -5.71
CA LYS A 87 -8.03 -1.26 -7.15
C LYS A 87 -7.46 -0.03 -7.86
N ALA A 88 -7.81 1.16 -7.38
CA ALA A 88 -7.29 2.41 -7.92
C ALA A 88 -5.79 2.56 -7.68
N VAL A 89 -5.29 2.19 -6.48
CA VAL A 89 -3.85 2.16 -6.19
C VAL A 89 -3.13 1.15 -7.09
N ARG A 90 -3.70 -0.04 -7.27
CA ARG A 90 -3.16 -1.04 -8.19
C ARG A 90 -3.04 -0.48 -9.61
N ALA A 91 -4.12 0.10 -10.15
CA ALA A 91 -4.15 0.68 -11.48
C ALA A 91 -3.11 1.81 -11.65
N ALA A 92 -2.97 2.67 -10.64
CA ALA A 92 -1.97 3.74 -10.65
C ALA A 92 -0.54 3.18 -10.68
N ILE A 93 -0.23 2.17 -9.88
CA ILE A 93 1.10 1.52 -9.89
C ILE A 93 1.36 0.84 -11.23
N GLU A 94 0.38 0.12 -11.79
CA GLU A 94 0.50 -0.53 -13.10
C GLU A 94 0.73 0.49 -14.23
N ARG A 95 0.09 1.65 -14.15
CA ARG A 95 0.22 2.73 -15.14
C ARG A 95 1.55 3.46 -15.06
N TYR A 96 1.93 3.92 -13.86
CA TYR A 96 3.09 4.80 -13.65
C TYR A 96 4.39 4.05 -13.38
N GLN A 97 4.30 2.80 -12.94
CA GLN A 97 5.44 1.93 -12.65
C GLN A 97 6.53 2.63 -11.82
N PRO A 98 6.19 3.22 -10.64
CA PRO A 98 7.18 3.87 -9.80
C PRO A 98 8.30 2.91 -9.38
N LEU A 99 9.40 3.47 -8.89
CA LEU A 99 10.55 2.70 -8.43
C LEU A 99 10.20 1.77 -7.27
N VAL A 100 9.45 2.32 -6.30
CA VAL A 100 8.96 1.62 -5.12
C VAL A 100 7.61 2.20 -4.69
N SER A 101 6.75 1.36 -4.14
CA SER A 101 5.49 1.77 -3.52
C SER A 101 5.43 1.27 -2.08
N LEU A 102 5.20 2.19 -1.15
CA LEU A 102 5.21 1.97 0.29
C LEU A 102 3.79 2.05 0.82
N HIS A 103 3.41 1.07 1.62
CA HIS A 103 2.04 0.88 2.12
C HIS A 103 2.01 0.56 3.60
N GLY A 104 0.82 0.58 4.18
CA GLY A 104 0.47 0.14 5.52
C GLY A 104 -0.96 -0.40 5.54
N HIS A 105 -1.82 0.15 6.39
CA HIS A 105 -3.26 -0.10 6.47
C HIS A 105 -3.66 -1.53 6.85
N VAL A 106 -3.24 -2.53 6.08
CA VAL A 106 -3.51 -3.95 6.34
C VAL A 106 -2.38 -4.50 7.20
N HIS A 107 -2.61 -4.52 8.51
CA HIS A 107 -1.59 -4.78 9.52
C HIS A 107 -1.03 -6.21 9.44
N GLU A 108 -1.88 -7.17 9.11
CA GLU A 108 -1.56 -8.59 9.02
C GLU A 108 -0.72 -8.93 7.79
N SER A 109 -0.80 -8.11 6.76
CA SER A 109 -0.21 -8.39 5.43
C SER A 109 1.20 -7.82 5.27
N ARG A 110 2.07 -8.10 6.27
CA ARG A 110 3.49 -7.76 6.18
C ARG A 110 4.17 -8.51 5.04
N GLY A 111 4.77 -7.78 4.11
CA GLY A 111 5.42 -8.42 2.99
C GLY A 111 5.97 -7.47 1.93
N VAL A 112 6.44 -8.09 0.87
CA VAL A 112 6.92 -7.43 -0.35
C VAL A 112 6.35 -8.14 -1.56
N ALA A 113 5.84 -7.38 -2.52
CA ALA A 113 5.31 -7.89 -3.77
C ALA A 113 5.89 -7.14 -4.97
N LYS A 114 5.84 -7.75 -6.14
CA LYS A 114 6.15 -7.10 -7.42
C LYS A 114 4.88 -6.85 -8.20
N LEU A 115 4.74 -5.61 -8.69
CA LEU A 115 3.67 -5.24 -9.60
C LEU A 115 4.31 -4.57 -10.83
N GLY A 116 4.54 -5.37 -11.88
CA GLY A 116 5.42 -5.00 -12.97
C GLY A 116 6.86 -4.81 -12.46
N ARG A 117 7.48 -3.66 -12.75
CA ARG A 117 8.82 -3.31 -12.26
C ARG A 117 8.81 -2.77 -10.82
N THR A 118 7.67 -2.30 -10.32
CA THR A 118 7.55 -1.69 -9.01
C THR A 118 7.68 -2.72 -7.89
N THR A 119 8.48 -2.39 -6.87
CA THR A 119 8.52 -3.13 -5.61
C THR A 119 7.51 -2.49 -4.65
N CYS A 120 6.46 -3.23 -4.28
CA CYS A 120 5.47 -2.80 -3.30
C CYS A 120 5.82 -3.39 -1.93
N ILE A 121 5.77 -2.57 -0.87
CA ILE A 121 6.20 -2.96 0.48
C ILE A 121 5.12 -2.56 1.48
N ASN A 122 4.67 -3.53 2.30
CA ASN A 122 3.88 -3.29 3.49
C ASN A 122 4.64 -3.85 4.70
N PRO A 123 5.12 -3.02 5.65
CA PRO A 123 5.84 -3.51 6.82
C PRO A 123 4.92 -4.22 7.83
N GLY A 124 3.59 -4.13 7.65
CA GLY A 124 2.62 -4.56 8.65
C GLY A 124 2.59 -3.64 9.86
N SER A 125 1.82 -4.03 10.88
CA SER A 125 1.76 -3.29 12.15
C SER A 125 1.45 -4.24 13.30
N GLU A 126 2.13 -4.05 14.43
CA GLU A 126 1.90 -4.75 15.71
C GLU A 126 1.90 -3.73 16.86
N TYR A 127 1.35 -2.54 16.59
CA TYR A 127 1.34 -1.45 17.57
C TYR A 127 0.61 -1.84 18.88
N GLY A 128 -0.39 -2.71 18.78
CA GLY A 128 -1.12 -3.23 19.95
C GLY A 128 -0.25 -4.02 20.92
N ASP A 129 0.83 -4.63 20.42
CA ASP A 129 1.80 -5.41 21.19
C ASP A 129 3.05 -4.57 21.56
N GLY A 130 3.07 -3.29 21.18
CA GLY A 130 4.18 -2.39 21.42
C GLY A 130 5.39 -2.60 20.51
N ASN A 131 5.25 -3.40 19.44
CA ASN A 131 6.30 -3.66 18.48
C ASN A 131 6.25 -2.67 17.31
N LEU A 132 7.37 -2.00 17.05
CA LEU A 132 7.52 -1.19 15.83
C LEU A 132 7.75 -2.11 14.63
N ARG A 133 6.93 -1.93 13.58
CA ARG A 133 7.15 -2.52 12.25
C ARG A 133 7.47 -1.42 11.27
N ALA A 134 8.58 -1.54 10.54
CA ALA A 134 9.00 -0.54 9.57
C ALA A 134 9.67 -1.18 8.35
N ALA A 135 9.85 -0.37 7.32
CA ALA A 135 10.65 -0.71 6.15
C ALA A 135 11.79 0.32 6.00
N LEU A 136 13.02 -0.15 5.93
CA LEU A 136 14.17 0.64 5.53
C LEU A 136 14.37 0.44 4.04
N VAL A 137 14.37 1.53 3.27
CA VAL A 137 14.49 1.48 1.81
C VAL A 137 15.66 2.36 1.38
N HIS A 138 16.57 1.80 0.61
CA HIS A 138 17.70 2.52 0.04
C HIS A 138 17.51 2.68 -1.46
N ILE A 139 17.38 3.92 -1.90
CA ILE A 139 17.31 4.32 -3.32
C ILE A 139 18.51 5.17 -3.68
N LYS A 140 19.03 5.01 -4.89
CA LYS A 140 20.16 5.81 -5.41
C LYS A 140 20.20 5.74 -6.94
N GLY A 141 20.41 6.88 -7.58
CA GLY A 141 20.57 6.95 -9.03
C GLY A 141 19.38 6.37 -9.81
N GLY A 142 18.14 6.64 -9.36
CA GLY A 142 16.93 6.10 -9.96
C GLY A 142 16.76 4.58 -9.81
N LYS A 143 17.41 3.95 -8.83
CA LYS A 143 17.35 2.51 -8.58
C LYS A 143 17.02 2.21 -7.13
N LEU A 144 16.22 1.18 -6.92
CA LEU A 144 16.06 0.53 -5.61
C LEU A 144 17.28 -0.36 -5.37
N VAL A 145 18.15 0.07 -4.46
CA VAL A 145 19.40 -0.63 -4.13
C VAL A 145 19.13 -1.78 -3.17
N SER A 146 18.37 -1.52 -2.11
CA SER A 146 17.99 -2.53 -1.12
C SER A 146 16.76 -2.10 -0.34
N TYR A 147 16.12 -3.08 0.29
CA TYR A 147 15.08 -2.85 1.29
C TYR A 147 15.22 -3.89 2.41
N GLN A 148 14.73 -3.54 3.59
CA GLN A 148 14.70 -4.41 4.74
C GLN A 148 13.45 -4.14 5.56
N LEU A 149 12.70 -5.20 5.89
CA LEU A 149 11.61 -5.13 6.87
C LEU A 149 12.21 -5.32 8.26
N ILE A 150 12.04 -4.33 9.11
CA ILE A 150 12.62 -4.29 10.46
C ILE A 150 11.53 -4.39 11.52
N THR A 151 11.94 -4.82 12.71
CA THR A 151 11.14 -4.90 13.93
C THR A 151 11.98 -4.31 15.06
N GLY A 152 11.38 -3.48 15.89
CA GLY A 152 12.00 -2.88 17.06
C GLY A 152 11.01 -2.73 18.20
#